data_f2205ce83bee99ee99aa84a27e500fe2
#
_entry.id   f2205ce83bee99ee99aa84a27e500fe2
#
_cell.length_a   1.000
_cell.length_b   1.000
_cell.length_c   1.000
_cell.angle_alpha   90.00
_cell.angle_beta   90.00
_cell.angle_gamma   90.00
#
_symmetry.space_group_name_H-M   'P 1'
#
loop_
_entity.id
_entity.type
_entity.pdbx_description
1 polymer ?
#
loop_
_entity_poly.entity_id
_entity_poly.type
_entity_poly.pdbx_seq_one_letter_code
_entity_poly.pdbx_strand_id
1 'polypeptide(L)'
;MTGIESVEISQAIVHKVGNPTRGEDLKLSANTLLLNDGTVRGILTKYFLAPFNENEQFHFTHISDIGLNEVYSYVGQIFDSPKKFASQSALLATFLYNKSTHAKVKEGELYVVHFKNVPFSTEYIEAIGIFKSESKETFLKVFPHGKGWEVAAEDGINISKLDKGCLIFKQNKSEGYVVCVVDATNKQNDAQYWVNDFLNVIPYADNYHSTNNTLSMAKLFISNEIAEKFDINKSDQIDMLNRSIDYFKTKEQFNLNEFTEEVIHHPEVMEAFTNYKQVYEQAKQIAIDDEFAIHISAVKKQERLFKSILKLDKNFHVYIHGRKDLIEKGYDEMKGKHFYKLYFDEEA
;
A
#
# COMPACT_ATOMS: atom_id res chain seq x y z
N MET A 1 -7.40 -10.67 -0.22
CA MET A 1 -8.40 -11.38 -1.07
C MET A 1 -9.04 -12.52 -0.30
N THR A 2 -10.33 -12.74 -0.47
CA THR A 2 -11.09 -13.88 0.06
C THR A 2 -11.44 -14.84 -1.08
N GLY A 3 -11.72 -16.13 -0.79
CA GLY A 3 -12.11 -17.11 -1.83
C GLY A 3 -10.97 -17.59 -2.72
N ILE A 4 -9.73 -17.55 -2.22
CA ILE A 4 -8.53 -17.95 -2.99
C ILE A 4 -8.35 -19.48 -3.12
N GLU A 5 -9.21 -20.27 -2.48
CA GLU A 5 -9.14 -21.73 -2.51
C GLU A 5 -9.44 -22.34 -3.89
N SER A 6 -10.19 -21.61 -4.72
CA SER A 6 -10.55 -22.01 -6.08
C SER A 6 -9.52 -21.59 -7.13
N VAL A 7 -8.50 -20.82 -6.73
CA VAL A 7 -7.48 -20.30 -7.67
C VAL A 7 -6.56 -21.42 -8.12
N GLU A 8 -6.34 -21.49 -9.42
CA GLU A 8 -5.43 -22.43 -10.06
C GLU A 8 -4.15 -21.70 -10.51
N ILE A 9 -2.98 -22.19 -10.10
CA ILE A 9 -1.70 -21.81 -10.72
C ILE A 9 -1.55 -22.64 -12.00
N SER A 10 -1.75 -21.99 -13.14
CA SER A 10 -1.62 -22.62 -14.46
C SER A 10 -0.15 -22.77 -14.86
N GLN A 11 0.66 -21.73 -14.67
CA GLN A 11 2.09 -21.71 -14.91
C GLN A 11 2.78 -20.83 -13.85
N ALA A 12 3.98 -21.20 -13.44
CA ALA A 12 4.82 -20.38 -12.58
C ALA A 12 6.29 -20.54 -12.99
N ILE A 13 7.06 -19.48 -12.93
CA ILE A 13 8.49 -19.46 -13.16
C ILE A 13 9.17 -18.54 -12.16
N VAL A 14 10.41 -18.85 -11.79
CA VAL A 14 11.20 -18.02 -10.88
C VAL A 14 12.51 -17.64 -11.54
N HIS A 15 12.89 -16.37 -11.44
CA HIS A 15 14.17 -15.82 -11.82
C HIS A 15 14.86 -15.25 -10.59
N LYS A 16 16.17 -15.09 -10.62
CA LYS A 16 16.88 -14.33 -9.59
C LYS A 16 17.28 -12.97 -10.17
N VAL A 17 16.80 -11.88 -9.56
CA VAL A 17 17.04 -10.50 -10.02
C VAL A 17 17.86 -9.77 -8.98
N GLY A 18 19.10 -9.45 -9.34
CA GLY A 18 20.01 -8.66 -8.51
C GLY A 18 19.93 -7.16 -8.78
N ASN A 19 20.91 -6.44 -8.27
CA ASN A 19 21.09 -5.01 -8.47
C ASN A 19 22.39 -4.77 -9.24
N PRO A 20 22.34 -4.29 -10.49
CA PRO A 20 23.53 -4.09 -11.32
C PRO A 20 24.55 -3.11 -10.71
N THR A 21 24.10 -2.11 -9.95
CA THR A 21 25.00 -1.14 -9.31
C THR A 21 25.77 -1.72 -8.12
N ARG A 22 25.35 -2.88 -7.63
CA ARG A 22 26.01 -3.63 -6.56
C ARG A 22 26.82 -4.82 -7.08
N GLY A 23 26.88 -5.03 -8.40
CA GLY A 23 27.50 -6.17 -9.03
C GLY A 23 26.75 -7.49 -8.82
N GLU A 24 25.45 -7.43 -8.51
CA GLU A 24 24.60 -8.60 -8.34
C GLU A 24 24.00 -9.03 -9.70
N ASP A 25 24.02 -10.34 -10.00
CA ASP A 25 23.67 -10.88 -11.31
C ASP A 25 22.17 -11.03 -11.54
N LEU A 26 21.80 -11.08 -12.83
CA LEU A 26 20.52 -11.59 -13.31
C LEU A 26 20.65 -13.07 -13.68
N LYS A 27 19.82 -13.95 -13.07
CA LYS A 27 19.77 -15.39 -13.43
C LYS A 27 18.38 -15.75 -13.91
N LEU A 28 18.26 -16.09 -15.18
CA LEU A 28 17.02 -16.44 -15.83
C LEU A 28 16.79 -17.96 -15.83
N SER A 29 15.59 -18.38 -15.45
CA SER A 29 15.14 -19.76 -15.63
C SER A 29 14.59 -19.97 -17.05
N ALA A 30 14.88 -21.12 -17.63
CA ALA A 30 14.35 -21.49 -18.93
C ALA A 30 13.01 -22.25 -18.84
N ASN A 31 12.75 -22.92 -17.71
CA ASN A 31 11.61 -23.80 -17.50
C ASN A 31 10.71 -23.32 -16.37
N THR A 32 9.42 -23.61 -16.49
CA THR A 32 8.43 -23.39 -15.42
C THR A 32 8.67 -24.34 -14.24
N LEU A 33 8.19 -23.92 -13.07
CA LEU A 33 8.22 -24.72 -11.85
C LEU A 33 7.31 -25.95 -11.99
N LEU A 34 7.78 -27.09 -11.52
CA LEU A 34 6.99 -28.32 -11.38
C LEU A 34 6.26 -28.28 -10.04
N LEU A 35 5.01 -27.85 -10.05
CA LEU A 35 4.18 -27.73 -8.84
C LEU A 35 3.26 -28.96 -8.67
N ASN A 36 3.85 -30.15 -8.53
CA ASN A 36 3.10 -31.41 -8.37
C ASN A 36 2.56 -31.59 -6.94
N ASP A 37 3.23 -31.01 -5.95
CA ASP A 37 2.80 -31.05 -4.54
C ASP A 37 1.68 -30.05 -4.28
N GLY A 38 0.51 -30.55 -3.87
CA GLY A 38 -0.67 -29.73 -3.54
C GLY A 38 -0.44 -28.80 -2.34
N THR A 39 0.37 -29.24 -1.35
CA THR A 39 0.71 -28.43 -0.17
C THR A 39 1.54 -27.22 -0.58
N VAL A 40 2.59 -27.44 -1.39
CA VAL A 40 3.43 -26.35 -1.91
C VAL A 40 2.60 -25.39 -2.74
N ARG A 41 1.71 -25.91 -3.60
CA ARG A 41 0.78 -25.08 -4.39
C ARG A 41 -0.10 -24.21 -3.52
N GLY A 42 -0.72 -24.77 -2.49
CA GLY A 42 -1.58 -24.05 -1.55
C GLY A 42 -0.82 -22.95 -0.80
N ILE A 43 0.40 -23.25 -0.34
CA ILE A 43 1.27 -22.27 0.32
C ILE A 43 1.61 -21.11 -0.63
N LEU A 44 2.02 -21.40 -1.86
CA LEU A 44 2.36 -20.37 -2.86
C LEU A 44 1.14 -19.52 -3.23
N THR A 45 -0.03 -20.14 -3.44
CA THR A 45 -1.26 -19.41 -3.74
C THR A 45 -1.59 -18.41 -2.63
N LYS A 46 -1.54 -18.86 -1.37
CA LYS A 46 -1.77 -17.99 -0.22
C LYS A 46 -0.72 -16.89 -0.08
N TYR A 47 0.56 -17.23 -0.23
CA TYR A 47 1.68 -16.29 -0.17
C TYR A 47 1.54 -15.16 -1.21
N PHE A 48 1.18 -15.52 -2.44
CA PHE A 48 1.05 -14.56 -3.51
C PHE A 48 -0.22 -13.71 -3.43
N LEU A 49 -1.36 -14.28 -3.04
CA LEU A 49 -2.66 -13.60 -3.19
C LEU A 49 -3.18 -12.94 -1.90
N ALA A 50 -2.88 -13.50 -0.71
CA ALA A 50 -3.41 -12.98 0.54
C ALA A 50 -3.10 -11.49 0.82
N PRO A 51 -1.92 -10.94 0.45
CA PRO A 51 -1.60 -9.54 0.73
C PRO A 51 -2.40 -8.51 -0.07
N PHE A 52 -3.07 -8.90 -1.17
CA PHE A 52 -3.73 -7.95 -2.06
C PHE A 52 -5.08 -7.50 -1.54
N ASN A 53 -5.35 -6.22 -1.75
CA ASN A 53 -6.64 -5.58 -1.54
C ASN A 53 -7.25 -5.24 -2.91
N GLU A 54 -8.35 -5.89 -3.29
CA GLU A 54 -9.04 -5.68 -4.57
C GLU A 54 -9.67 -4.29 -4.74
N ASN A 55 -9.84 -3.56 -3.64
CA ASN A 55 -10.37 -2.20 -3.70
C ASN A 55 -9.30 -1.14 -4.01
N GLU A 56 -8.02 -1.50 -3.96
CA GLU A 56 -6.91 -0.59 -4.25
C GLU A 56 -6.38 -0.89 -5.66
N GLN A 57 -7.03 -0.29 -6.66
CA GLN A 57 -6.82 -0.56 -8.07
C GLN A 57 -5.97 0.50 -8.74
N PHE A 58 -5.13 0.05 -9.64
CA PHE A 58 -4.26 0.83 -10.53
C PHE A 58 -4.48 0.37 -11.96
N HIS A 59 -3.97 1.14 -12.91
CA HIS A 59 -3.83 0.73 -14.30
C HIS A 59 -2.48 1.15 -14.85
N PHE A 60 -1.97 0.42 -15.85
CA PHE A 60 -0.77 0.80 -16.55
C PHE A 60 -0.95 2.11 -17.29
N THR A 61 0.13 2.89 -17.37
CA THR A 61 0.16 4.15 -18.12
C THR A 61 1.47 4.32 -18.86
N HIS A 62 1.47 5.23 -19.81
CA HIS A 62 2.67 5.72 -20.48
C HIS A 62 2.39 7.12 -21.06
N ILE A 63 3.40 8.00 -21.06
CA ILE A 63 3.26 9.41 -21.46
C ILE A 63 2.83 9.60 -22.94
N SER A 64 3.06 8.62 -23.80
CA SER A 64 2.75 8.70 -25.23
C SER A 64 1.71 7.67 -25.65
N ASP A 65 2.01 6.38 -25.45
CA ASP A 65 1.15 5.27 -25.85
C ASP A 65 1.34 4.12 -24.87
N ILE A 66 0.24 3.54 -24.40
CA ILE A 66 0.27 2.48 -23.40
C ILE A 66 1.02 1.23 -23.84
N GLY A 67 1.06 0.95 -25.15
CA GLY A 67 1.82 -0.15 -25.73
C GLY A 67 3.34 -0.03 -25.54
N LEU A 68 3.83 1.18 -25.17
CA LEU A 68 5.23 1.42 -24.83
C LEU A 68 5.56 1.13 -23.35
N ASN A 69 4.55 0.82 -22.52
CA ASN A 69 4.80 0.27 -21.21
C ASN A 69 5.20 -1.19 -21.35
N GLU A 70 6.43 -1.51 -20.98
CA GLU A 70 7.05 -2.82 -21.17
C GLU A 70 6.30 -3.91 -20.43
N VAL A 71 5.91 -3.68 -19.16
CA VAL A 71 5.20 -4.68 -18.36
C VAL A 71 3.83 -4.97 -18.97
N TYR A 72 3.08 -3.93 -19.33
CA TYR A 72 1.79 -4.06 -20.02
C TYR A 72 1.93 -4.89 -21.31
N SER A 73 2.94 -4.58 -22.13
CA SER A 73 3.18 -5.25 -23.40
C SER A 73 3.54 -6.74 -23.21
N TYR A 74 4.45 -7.05 -22.29
CA TYR A 74 4.86 -8.44 -22.02
C TYR A 74 3.72 -9.27 -21.43
N VAL A 75 2.99 -8.73 -20.47
CA VAL A 75 1.82 -9.39 -19.87
C VAL A 75 0.70 -9.58 -20.90
N GLY A 76 0.45 -8.59 -21.74
CA GLY A 76 -0.51 -8.71 -22.84
C GLY A 76 -0.17 -9.88 -23.77
N GLN A 77 1.11 -10.07 -24.10
CA GLN A 77 1.55 -11.20 -24.93
C GLN A 77 1.37 -12.57 -24.23
N ILE A 78 1.47 -12.62 -22.88
CA ILE A 78 1.17 -13.85 -22.14
C ILE A 78 -0.33 -14.16 -22.21
N PHE A 79 -1.19 -13.17 -21.99
CA PHE A 79 -2.64 -13.33 -22.08
C PHE A 79 -3.11 -13.74 -23.48
N ASP A 80 -2.49 -13.18 -24.52
CA ASP A 80 -2.81 -13.50 -25.91
C ASP A 80 -2.28 -14.90 -26.33
N SER A 81 -1.17 -15.35 -25.73
CA SER A 81 -0.55 -16.64 -26.01
C SER A 81 0.22 -17.22 -24.81
N PRO A 82 -0.38 -18.11 -24.01
CA PRO A 82 0.28 -18.76 -22.87
C PRO A 82 1.58 -19.52 -23.22
N LYS A 83 1.78 -19.87 -24.49
CA LYS A 83 3.04 -20.48 -24.97
C LYS A 83 4.23 -19.52 -24.86
N LYS A 84 3.98 -18.21 -24.83
CA LYS A 84 5.02 -17.19 -24.68
C LYS A 84 5.39 -16.92 -23.21
N PHE A 85 4.75 -17.60 -22.25
CA PHE A 85 4.90 -17.34 -20.82
C PHE A 85 6.37 -17.28 -20.38
N ALA A 86 7.16 -18.31 -20.64
CA ALA A 86 8.56 -18.36 -20.22
C ALA A 86 9.42 -17.26 -20.88
N SER A 87 9.22 -16.98 -22.17
CA SER A 87 9.98 -15.94 -22.88
C SER A 87 9.62 -14.54 -22.40
N GLN A 88 8.33 -14.26 -22.15
CA GLN A 88 7.90 -12.95 -21.66
C GLN A 88 8.29 -12.75 -20.19
N SER A 89 8.27 -13.80 -19.36
CA SER A 89 8.76 -13.71 -17.99
C SER A 89 10.26 -13.37 -17.90
N ALA A 90 11.06 -13.88 -18.82
CA ALA A 90 12.49 -13.54 -18.93
C ALA A 90 12.69 -12.06 -19.31
N LEU A 91 11.85 -11.51 -20.20
CA LEU A 91 11.86 -10.08 -20.53
C LEU A 91 11.43 -9.22 -19.33
N LEU A 92 10.40 -9.61 -18.59
CA LEU A 92 9.99 -8.96 -17.34
C LEU A 92 11.13 -8.92 -16.32
N ALA A 93 11.83 -10.05 -16.11
CA ALA A 93 12.98 -10.13 -15.22
C ALA A 93 14.14 -9.25 -15.65
N THR A 94 14.43 -9.21 -16.97
CA THR A 94 15.50 -8.37 -17.55
C THR A 94 15.14 -6.88 -17.40
N PHE A 95 13.90 -6.52 -17.64
CA PHE A 95 13.43 -5.14 -17.48
C PHE A 95 13.52 -4.70 -16.02
N LEU A 96 13.06 -5.54 -15.08
CA LEU A 96 13.19 -5.26 -13.65
C LEU A 96 14.67 -5.10 -13.22
N TYR A 97 15.57 -5.96 -13.72
CA TYR A 97 16.99 -5.85 -13.44
C TYR A 97 17.55 -4.48 -13.87
N ASN A 98 17.19 -4.02 -15.07
CA ASN A 98 17.62 -2.73 -15.59
C ASN A 98 17.07 -1.53 -14.77
N LYS A 99 15.90 -1.69 -14.12
CA LYS A 99 15.30 -0.70 -13.22
C LYS A 99 15.80 -0.79 -11.78
N SER A 100 16.47 -1.89 -11.41
CA SER A 100 16.94 -2.16 -10.04
C SER A 100 18.28 -1.45 -9.74
N THR A 101 18.39 -0.14 -10.01
CA THR A 101 19.65 0.61 -9.90
C THR A 101 19.80 1.38 -8.59
N HIS A 102 18.73 1.57 -7.81
CA HIS A 102 18.80 2.29 -6.55
C HIS A 102 19.47 1.45 -5.46
N ALA A 103 20.34 2.05 -4.64
CA ALA A 103 21.15 1.35 -3.62
C ALA A 103 20.36 0.53 -2.59
N LYS A 104 19.10 0.90 -2.32
CA LYS A 104 18.20 0.17 -1.39
C LYS A 104 17.52 -1.04 -2.01
N VAL A 105 17.60 -1.23 -3.33
CA VAL A 105 17.02 -2.38 -4.01
C VAL A 105 17.91 -3.60 -3.75
N LYS A 106 17.32 -4.64 -3.16
CA LYS A 106 18.01 -5.90 -2.85
C LYS A 106 17.81 -6.92 -3.95
N GLU A 107 18.76 -7.85 -4.07
CA GLU A 107 18.53 -9.05 -4.89
C GLU A 107 17.39 -9.88 -4.30
N GLY A 108 16.72 -10.64 -5.15
CA GLY A 108 15.65 -11.54 -4.70
C GLY A 108 15.12 -12.43 -5.81
N GLU A 109 14.26 -13.36 -5.42
CA GLU A 109 13.53 -14.21 -6.33
C GLU A 109 12.36 -13.43 -6.92
N LEU A 110 12.30 -13.38 -8.26
CA LEU A 110 11.18 -12.87 -9.03
C LEU A 110 10.33 -14.03 -9.53
N TYR A 111 9.12 -14.13 -9.03
CA TYR A 111 8.13 -15.07 -9.52
C TYR A 111 7.22 -14.39 -10.52
N VAL A 112 7.02 -15.03 -11.68
CA VAL A 112 5.93 -14.70 -12.59
C VAL A 112 4.98 -15.89 -12.59
N VAL A 113 3.69 -15.62 -12.38
CA VAL A 113 2.69 -16.67 -12.17
C VAL A 113 1.45 -16.36 -12.99
N HIS A 114 0.96 -17.36 -13.71
CA HIS A 114 -0.29 -17.30 -14.45
C HIS A 114 -1.38 -18.01 -13.65
N PHE A 115 -2.35 -17.25 -13.20
CA PHE A 115 -3.49 -17.73 -12.41
C PHE A 115 -4.74 -17.84 -13.28
N LYS A 116 -5.57 -18.84 -12.95
CA LYS A 116 -6.95 -18.95 -13.41
C LYS A 116 -7.89 -18.90 -12.21
N ASN A 117 -9.13 -18.51 -12.46
CA ASN A 117 -10.17 -18.46 -11.46
C ASN A 117 -9.83 -17.59 -10.24
N VAL A 118 -9.18 -16.44 -10.47
CA VAL A 118 -8.92 -15.48 -9.39
C VAL A 118 -10.21 -14.72 -9.10
N PRO A 119 -10.71 -14.74 -7.84
CA PRO A 119 -11.89 -13.96 -7.48
C PRO A 119 -11.57 -12.47 -7.58
N PHE A 120 -12.43 -11.72 -8.28
CA PHE A 120 -12.33 -10.28 -8.41
C PHE A 120 -13.73 -9.68 -8.53
N SER A 121 -14.13 -8.89 -7.54
CA SER A 121 -15.52 -8.43 -7.39
C SER A 121 -16.51 -9.63 -7.34
N THR A 122 -17.37 -9.76 -8.31
CA THR A 122 -18.37 -10.85 -8.42
C THR A 122 -18.00 -11.93 -9.42
N GLU A 123 -16.82 -11.83 -10.05
CA GLU A 123 -16.39 -12.70 -11.14
C GLU A 123 -15.11 -13.49 -10.80
N TYR A 124 -14.82 -14.51 -11.61
CA TYR A 124 -13.55 -15.24 -11.58
C TYR A 124 -12.76 -14.92 -12.85
N ILE A 125 -11.61 -14.29 -12.70
CA ILE A 125 -10.83 -13.72 -13.82
C ILE A 125 -9.46 -14.38 -13.89
N GLU A 126 -8.92 -14.47 -15.11
CA GLU A 126 -7.53 -14.84 -15.38
C GLU A 126 -6.60 -13.68 -14.99
N ALA A 127 -5.47 -13.97 -14.33
CA ALA A 127 -4.53 -12.94 -13.90
C ALA A 127 -3.08 -13.38 -14.05
N ILE A 128 -2.19 -12.41 -14.26
CA ILE A 128 -0.74 -12.57 -14.16
C ILE A 128 -0.27 -11.91 -12.87
N GLY A 129 0.43 -12.66 -12.03
CA GLY A 129 1.11 -12.15 -10.85
C GLY A 129 2.61 -12.02 -11.11
N ILE A 130 3.19 -10.92 -10.64
CA ILE A 130 4.64 -10.68 -10.62
C ILE A 130 5.00 -10.37 -9.17
N PHE A 131 5.86 -11.17 -8.55
CA PHE A 131 6.17 -11.07 -7.12
C PHE A 131 7.68 -11.11 -6.91
N LYS A 132 8.20 -10.24 -6.07
CA LYS A 132 9.62 -10.23 -5.70
C LYS A 132 9.78 -10.47 -4.20
N SER A 133 10.57 -11.48 -3.84
CA SER A 133 10.97 -11.79 -2.48
C SER A 133 12.41 -11.33 -2.28
N GLU A 134 12.61 -10.31 -1.45
CA GLU A 134 13.91 -9.69 -1.16
C GLU A 134 14.42 -10.06 0.24
N SER A 135 13.52 -10.48 1.12
CA SER A 135 13.83 -10.76 2.52
C SER A 135 13.92 -12.28 2.75
N LYS A 136 15.01 -12.70 3.37
CA LYS A 136 15.20 -14.08 3.84
C LYS A 136 15.18 -14.10 5.36
N GLU A 137 14.66 -15.17 5.91
CA GLU A 137 14.69 -15.46 7.34
C GLU A 137 15.38 -16.81 7.55
N THR A 138 16.25 -16.86 8.55
CA THR A 138 16.92 -18.11 8.94
C THR A 138 16.01 -18.87 9.89
N PHE A 139 15.74 -20.14 9.61
CA PHE A 139 14.99 -21.03 10.49
C PHE A 139 15.77 -22.29 10.80
N LEU A 140 15.44 -22.90 11.94
CA LEU A 140 16.06 -24.15 12.38
C LEU A 140 15.21 -25.34 11.91
N LYS A 141 15.89 -26.29 11.27
CA LYS A 141 15.32 -27.58 10.89
C LYS A 141 15.85 -28.66 11.81
N VAL A 142 14.95 -29.31 12.52
CA VAL A 142 15.28 -30.43 13.39
C VAL A 142 14.89 -31.73 12.68
N PHE A 143 15.81 -32.68 12.58
CA PHE A 143 15.57 -33.94 11.89
C PHE A 143 16.25 -35.11 12.60
N PRO A 144 15.75 -36.33 12.48
CA PRO A 144 16.38 -37.54 13.06
C PRO A 144 17.74 -37.81 12.43
N HIS A 145 18.74 -38.09 13.27
CA HIS A 145 20.06 -38.56 12.85
C HIS A 145 20.55 -39.68 13.76
N GLY A 146 20.75 -40.88 13.19
CA GLY A 146 21.13 -42.08 13.97
C GLY A 146 20.11 -42.41 15.06
N LYS A 147 20.56 -42.46 16.32
CA LYS A 147 19.69 -42.64 17.51
C LYS A 147 19.32 -41.32 18.20
N GLY A 148 19.62 -40.17 17.58
CA GLY A 148 19.40 -38.84 18.13
C GLY A 148 18.74 -37.90 17.13
N TRP A 149 19.00 -36.62 17.37
CA TRP A 149 18.46 -35.51 16.54
C TRP A 149 19.60 -34.59 16.15
N GLU A 150 19.50 -34.06 14.97
CA GLU A 150 20.39 -33.02 14.44
C GLU A 150 19.62 -31.74 14.16
N VAL A 151 20.34 -30.60 14.20
CA VAL A 151 19.77 -29.29 13.95
C VAL A 151 20.59 -28.61 12.84
N ALA A 152 19.93 -28.18 11.80
CA ALA A 152 20.53 -27.37 10.73
C ALA A 152 19.84 -26.01 10.65
N ALA A 153 20.59 -25.00 10.22
CA ALA A 153 20.03 -23.70 9.86
C ALA A 153 19.81 -23.62 8.36
N GLU A 154 18.64 -23.21 7.93
CA GLU A 154 18.29 -23.00 6.52
C GLU A 154 17.71 -21.59 6.36
N ASP A 155 18.06 -20.92 5.26
CA ASP A 155 17.44 -19.65 4.87
C ASP A 155 16.26 -19.89 3.95
N GLY A 156 15.16 -19.23 4.24
CA GLY A 156 13.93 -19.35 3.48
C GLY A 156 13.14 -18.06 3.39
N ILE A 157 12.10 -18.10 2.59
CA ILE A 157 11.16 -17.00 2.41
C ILE A 157 10.11 -17.06 3.54
N ASN A 158 9.88 -15.93 4.22
CA ASN A 158 8.75 -15.82 5.13
C ASN A 158 7.44 -15.75 4.34
N ILE A 159 6.68 -16.83 4.37
CA ILE A 159 5.40 -16.96 3.63
C ILE A 159 4.27 -16.07 4.17
N SER A 160 4.47 -15.43 5.31
CA SER A 160 3.52 -14.48 5.89
C SER A 160 3.71 -13.05 5.38
N LYS A 161 4.80 -12.78 4.63
CA LYS A 161 5.18 -11.44 4.21
C LYS A 161 5.68 -11.43 2.77
N LEU A 162 4.90 -10.86 1.87
CA LEU A 162 5.32 -10.54 0.51
C LEU A 162 6.01 -9.18 0.50
N ASP A 163 7.23 -9.10 -0.02
CA ASP A 163 7.97 -7.83 -0.08
C ASP A 163 7.40 -6.90 -1.16
N LYS A 164 7.29 -7.39 -2.41
CA LYS A 164 6.72 -6.66 -3.54
C LYS A 164 5.89 -7.58 -4.42
N GLY A 165 4.82 -7.03 -4.96
CA GLY A 165 3.98 -7.79 -5.88
C GLY A 165 3.06 -6.90 -6.69
N CYS A 166 2.64 -7.40 -7.84
CA CYS A 166 1.48 -6.92 -8.55
C CYS A 166 0.67 -8.09 -9.07
N LEU A 167 -0.64 -7.90 -9.13
CA LEU A 167 -1.60 -8.83 -9.71
C LEU A 167 -2.34 -8.11 -10.81
N ILE A 168 -2.21 -8.58 -12.04
CA ILE A 168 -2.72 -7.95 -13.25
C ILE A 168 -3.86 -8.81 -13.78
N PHE A 169 -5.06 -8.27 -13.74
CA PHE A 169 -6.28 -8.94 -14.18
C PHE A 169 -6.49 -8.78 -15.68
N LYS A 170 -6.93 -9.83 -16.34
CA LYS A 170 -7.28 -9.82 -17.78
C LYS A 170 -8.61 -9.10 -18.01
N GLN A 171 -8.64 -7.83 -17.61
CA GLN A 171 -9.82 -6.96 -17.68
C GLN A 171 -9.37 -5.55 -18.05
N ASN A 172 -10.19 -4.80 -18.80
CA ASN A 172 -9.95 -3.42 -19.22
C ASN A 172 -8.60 -3.22 -19.95
N LYS A 173 -8.27 -4.12 -20.89
CA LYS A 173 -7.00 -4.09 -21.63
C LYS A 173 -6.73 -2.72 -22.26
N SER A 174 -7.73 -2.11 -22.91
CA SER A 174 -7.60 -0.80 -23.57
C SER A 174 -7.29 0.36 -22.62
N GLU A 175 -7.66 0.21 -21.35
CA GLU A 175 -7.46 1.21 -20.29
C GLU A 175 -6.20 0.93 -19.45
N GLY A 176 -5.45 -0.13 -19.76
CA GLY A 176 -4.22 -0.47 -19.06
C GLY A 176 -4.34 -1.63 -18.08
N TYR A 177 -5.29 -2.52 -18.26
CA TYR A 177 -5.62 -3.59 -17.33
C TYR A 177 -5.98 -3.08 -15.91
N VAL A 178 -6.66 -3.90 -15.13
CA VAL A 178 -6.80 -3.67 -13.69
C VAL A 178 -5.60 -4.29 -12.98
N VAL A 179 -4.93 -3.52 -12.15
CA VAL A 179 -3.71 -3.92 -11.44
C VAL A 179 -3.87 -3.65 -9.94
N CYS A 180 -3.60 -4.65 -9.11
CA CYS A 180 -3.42 -4.45 -7.67
C CYS A 180 -1.92 -4.52 -7.34
N VAL A 181 -1.45 -3.67 -6.43
CA VAL A 181 -0.02 -3.54 -6.11
C VAL A 181 0.23 -3.70 -4.62
N VAL A 182 1.32 -4.38 -4.27
CA VAL A 182 1.86 -4.50 -2.90
C VAL A 182 3.32 -4.08 -2.94
N ASP A 183 3.71 -3.13 -2.08
CA ASP A 183 5.09 -2.77 -1.78
C ASP A 183 5.26 -2.59 -0.27
N ALA A 184 5.60 -3.68 0.43
CA ALA A 184 5.73 -3.70 1.88
C ALA A 184 7.10 -3.18 2.37
N THR A 185 8.07 -3.03 1.48
CA THR A 185 9.44 -2.61 1.83
C THR A 185 9.62 -1.11 1.77
N ASN A 186 8.73 -0.38 1.09
CA ASN A 186 8.83 1.07 0.86
C ASN A 186 7.97 1.91 1.81
N LYS A 187 8.15 1.75 3.12
CA LYS A 187 7.36 2.46 4.15
C LYS A 187 7.59 3.98 4.19
N GLN A 188 8.67 4.49 3.61
CA GLN A 188 9.09 5.89 3.69
C GLN A 188 9.16 6.61 2.33
N ASN A 189 8.57 6.05 1.28
CA ASN A 189 8.60 6.58 -0.10
C ASN A 189 10.01 6.80 -0.71
N ASP A 190 11.05 6.22 -0.14
CA ASP A 190 12.45 6.47 -0.57
C ASP A 190 12.87 5.75 -1.87
N ALA A 191 12.12 4.74 -2.31
CA ALA A 191 12.44 3.97 -3.52
C ALA A 191 11.16 3.45 -4.19
N GLN A 192 10.48 4.31 -4.93
CA GLN A 192 9.25 3.95 -5.65
C GLN A 192 9.51 3.22 -6.98
N TYR A 193 10.71 2.63 -7.15
CA TYR A 193 11.11 1.98 -8.40
C TYR A 193 10.13 0.89 -8.85
N TRP A 194 9.48 0.18 -7.89
CA TRP A 194 8.53 -0.88 -8.19
C TRP A 194 7.28 -0.34 -8.88
N VAL A 195 6.69 0.71 -8.32
CA VAL A 195 5.42 1.29 -8.81
C VAL A 195 5.67 2.21 -10.00
N ASN A 196 6.67 3.11 -9.90
CA ASN A 196 6.87 4.17 -10.88
C ASN A 196 7.77 3.76 -12.04
N ASP A 197 8.91 3.08 -11.77
CA ASP A 197 9.92 2.82 -12.80
C ASP A 197 9.73 1.46 -13.49
N PHE A 198 9.29 0.43 -12.73
CA PHE A 198 9.06 -0.91 -13.25
C PHE A 198 7.65 -1.09 -13.77
N LEU A 199 6.64 -0.91 -12.92
CA LEU A 199 5.24 -1.09 -13.35
C LEU A 199 4.75 0.10 -14.16
N ASN A 200 5.09 1.31 -13.78
CA ASN A 200 4.58 2.56 -14.32
C ASN A 200 3.05 2.53 -14.36
N VAL A 201 2.46 2.44 -13.16
CA VAL A 201 1.01 2.40 -12.93
C VAL A 201 0.56 3.62 -12.16
N ILE A 202 -0.65 4.06 -12.44
CA ILE A 202 -1.33 5.13 -11.69
C ILE A 202 -2.62 4.59 -11.09
N PRO A 203 -3.08 5.14 -9.94
CA PRO A 203 -4.34 4.75 -9.34
C PRO A 203 -5.51 5.02 -10.29
N TYR A 204 -6.52 4.15 -10.26
CA TYR A 204 -7.80 4.50 -10.86
C TYR A 204 -8.38 5.72 -10.14
N ALA A 205 -8.96 6.65 -10.91
CA ALA A 205 -9.74 7.76 -10.36
C ALA A 205 -11.11 7.23 -9.90
N ASP A 206 -11.14 6.54 -8.78
CA ASP A 206 -12.34 5.95 -8.20
C ASP A 206 -12.60 6.48 -6.77
N ASN A 207 -13.76 6.16 -6.24
CA ASN A 207 -14.18 6.57 -4.91
C ASN A 207 -13.24 6.09 -3.79
N TYR A 208 -12.56 4.94 -3.97
CA TYR A 208 -11.58 4.46 -3.01
C TYR A 208 -10.36 5.39 -2.93
N HIS A 209 -9.79 5.73 -4.09
CA HIS A 209 -8.63 6.63 -4.15
C HIS A 209 -8.99 8.06 -3.77
N SER A 210 -10.17 8.56 -4.18
CA SER A 210 -10.67 9.86 -3.77
C SER A 210 -10.82 9.94 -2.25
N THR A 211 -11.44 8.94 -1.61
CA THR A 211 -11.55 8.85 -0.15
C THR A 211 -10.19 8.81 0.54
N ASN A 212 -9.28 7.94 0.04
CA ASN A 212 -7.95 7.77 0.61
C ASN A 212 -7.10 9.03 0.50
N ASN A 213 -7.12 9.68 -0.65
CA ASN A 213 -6.36 10.90 -0.93
C ASN A 213 -6.88 12.09 -0.11
N THR A 214 -8.19 12.26 -0.02
CA THR A 214 -8.80 13.35 0.75
C THR A 214 -8.49 13.22 2.26
N LEU A 215 -8.61 12.02 2.81
CA LEU A 215 -8.22 11.78 4.21
C LEU A 215 -6.73 12.02 4.44
N SER A 216 -5.86 11.56 3.52
CA SER A 216 -4.41 11.80 3.60
C SER A 216 -4.07 13.28 3.53
N MET A 217 -4.71 14.02 2.63
CA MET A 217 -4.57 15.47 2.47
C MET A 217 -5.03 16.20 3.73
N ALA A 218 -6.23 15.90 4.24
CA ALA A 218 -6.78 16.51 5.45
C ALA A 218 -5.84 16.29 6.65
N LYS A 219 -5.33 15.06 6.81
CA LYS A 219 -4.37 14.75 7.87
C LYS A 219 -3.09 15.57 7.77
N LEU A 220 -2.48 15.67 6.58
CA LEU A 220 -1.25 16.42 6.37
C LEU A 220 -1.48 17.92 6.63
N PHE A 221 -2.57 18.46 6.13
CA PHE A 221 -2.95 19.85 6.37
C PHE A 221 -3.11 20.15 7.87
N ILE A 222 -3.92 19.36 8.58
CA ILE A 222 -4.20 19.57 10.00
C ILE A 222 -2.93 19.37 10.85
N SER A 223 -2.12 18.38 10.53
CA SER A 223 -0.93 18.05 11.34
C SER A 223 0.25 19.00 11.13
N ASN A 224 0.44 19.52 9.91
CA ASN A 224 1.61 20.28 9.50
C ASN A 224 1.28 21.75 9.21
N GLU A 225 0.40 22.00 8.22
CA GLU A 225 0.11 23.36 7.76
C GLU A 225 -0.56 24.24 8.81
N ILE A 226 -1.58 23.70 9.51
CA ILE A 226 -2.28 24.44 10.57
C ILE A 226 -1.30 24.82 11.69
N ALA A 227 -0.41 23.91 12.08
CA ALA A 227 0.55 24.14 13.15
C ALA A 227 1.55 25.29 12.85
N GLU A 228 1.85 25.48 11.55
CA GLU A 228 2.83 26.48 11.11
C GLU A 228 2.20 27.85 10.81
N LYS A 229 0.96 27.86 10.34
CA LYS A 229 0.34 29.07 9.78
C LYS A 229 -0.72 29.73 10.69
N PHE A 230 -1.26 28.98 11.65
CA PHE A 230 -2.36 29.43 12.49
C PHE A 230 -2.05 29.20 13.96
N ASP A 231 -2.51 30.11 14.83
CA ASP A 231 -2.41 29.95 16.29
C ASP A 231 -3.50 28.99 16.81
N ILE A 232 -3.42 27.74 16.34
CA ILE A 232 -4.34 26.66 16.72
C ILE A 232 -3.58 25.67 17.60
N ASN A 233 -4.10 25.47 18.80
CA ASN A 233 -3.44 24.60 19.77
C ASN A 233 -3.53 23.12 19.38
N LYS A 234 -2.69 22.28 19.99
CA LYS A 234 -2.60 20.86 19.64
C LYS A 234 -3.87 20.06 19.92
N SER A 235 -4.64 20.45 20.93
CA SER A 235 -5.93 19.79 21.23
C SER A 235 -6.97 20.07 20.16
N ASP A 236 -7.01 21.28 19.59
CA ASP A 236 -7.92 21.62 18.49
C ASP A 236 -7.53 20.90 17.18
N GLN A 237 -6.22 20.73 16.90
CA GLN A 237 -5.75 19.93 15.78
C GLN A 237 -6.19 18.46 15.92
N ILE A 238 -6.08 17.88 17.12
CA ILE A 238 -6.53 16.52 17.41
C ILE A 238 -8.03 16.40 17.22
N ASP A 239 -8.80 17.38 17.67
CA ASP A 239 -10.25 17.42 17.50
C ASP A 239 -10.64 17.49 16.01
N MET A 240 -9.96 18.31 15.20
CA MET A 240 -10.17 18.35 13.75
C MET A 240 -9.84 17.00 13.08
N LEU A 241 -8.78 16.32 13.52
CA LEU A 241 -8.45 14.97 13.01
C LEU A 241 -9.56 13.96 13.36
N ASN A 242 -10.10 14.00 14.57
CA ASN A 242 -11.20 13.11 14.98
C ASN A 242 -12.46 13.42 14.16
N ARG A 243 -12.85 14.69 14.05
CA ARG A 243 -14.00 15.11 13.23
C ARG A 243 -13.83 14.72 11.76
N SER A 244 -12.60 14.79 11.22
CA SER A 244 -12.33 14.33 9.86
C SER A 244 -12.68 12.86 9.68
N ILE A 245 -12.24 11.99 10.57
CA ILE A 245 -12.54 10.56 10.49
C ILE A 245 -14.03 10.30 10.73
N ASP A 246 -14.65 10.98 11.68
CA ASP A 246 -16.07 10.79 11.99
C ASP A 246 -16.97 11.24 10.83
N TYR A 247 -16.63 12.33 10.13
CA TYR A 247 -17.30 12.75 8.90
C TYR A 247 -17.31 11.61 7.87
N PHE A 248 -16.14 11.05 7.57
CA PHE A 248 -16.02 9.95 6.60
C PHE A 248 -16.63 8.61 7.07
N LYS A 249 -16.86 8.42 8.35
CA LYS A 249 -17.55 7.22 8.88
C LYS A 249 -19.07 7.35 8.84
N THR A 250 -19.59 8.56 8.94
CA THR A 250 -21.02 8.81 9.11
C THR A 250 -21.73 9.22 7.84
N LYS A 251 -21.01 9.80 6.88
CA LYS A 251 -21.56 10.24 5.59
C LYS A 251 -21.38 9.18 4.52
N GLU A 252 -22.31 9.10 3.58
CA GLU A 252 -22.20 8.25 2.38
C GLU A 252 -21.48 8.96 1.24
N GLN A 253 -21.55 10.30 1.23
CA GLN A 253 -20.96 11.15 0.21
C GLN A 253 -20.04 12.18 0.85
N PHE A 254 -18.91 12.46 0.20
CA PHE A 254 -18.05 13.58 0.51
C PHE A 254 -18.51 14.80 -0.27
N ASN A 255 -18.57 15.95 0.39
CA ASN A 255 -18.69 17.26 -0.22
C ASN A 255 -17.69 18.20 0.45
N LEU A 256 -16.85 18.86 -0.35
CA LEU A 256 -15.75 19.69 0.15
C LEU A 256 -16.21 20.84 1.02
N ASN A 257 -17.30 21.54 0.64
CA ASN A 257 -17.82 22.68 1.41
C ASN A 257 -18.37 22.19 2.78
N GLU A 258 -19.20 21.15 2.75
CA GLU A 258 -19.75 20.54 3.97
C GLU A 258 -18.62 20.05 4.89
N PHE A 259 -17.61 19.39 4.34
CA PHE A 259 -16.45 18.92 5.12
C PHE A 259 -15.70 20.08 5.78
N THR A 260 -15.44 21.17 5.07
CA THR A 260 -14.74 22.33 5.63
C THR A 260 -15.57 23.02 6.70
N GLU A 261 -16.89 23.12 6.52
CA GLU A 261 -17.81 23.67 7.51
C GLU A 261 -17.93 22.81 8.76
N GLU A 262 -18.10 21.48 8.63
CA GLU A 262 -18.29 20.56 9.77
C GLU A 262 -16.99 20.20 10.50
N VAL A 263 -15.85 20.24 9.81
CA VAL A 263 -14.58 19.78 10.40
C VAL A 263 -13.66 20.94 10.79
N ILE A 264 -13.57 21.98 9.98
CA ILE A 264 -12.59 23.07 10.19
C ILE A 264 -13.19 24.24 10.95
N HIS A 265 -14.37 24.72 10.56
CA HIS A 265 -15.16 25.80 11.16
C HIS A 265 -14.58 27.23 11.02
N HIS A 266 -13.26 27.42 10.93
CA HIS A 266 -12.62 28.72 10.89
C HIS A 266 -12.47 29.20 9.45
N PRO A 267 -13.10 30.34 9.03
CA PRO A 267 -13.12 30.77 7.62
C PRO A 267 -11.74 30.87 6.97
N GLU A 268 -10.76 31.46 7.66
CA GLU A 268 -9.39 31.60 7.13
C GLU A 268 -8.71 30.24 6.93
N VAL A 269 -8.99 29.27 7.81
CA VAL A 269 -8.45 27.91 7.71
C VAL A 269 -9.16 27.11 6.61
N MET A 270 -10.46 27.34 6.39
CA MET A 270 -11.23 26.73 5.31
C MET A 270 -10.69 27.18 3.94
N GLU A 271 -10.41 28.48 3.75
CA GLU A 271 -9.78 29.01 2.54
C GLU A 271 -8.38 28.41 2.36
N ALA A 272 -7.58 28.34 3.41
CA ALA A 272 -6.26 27.74 3.36
C ALA A 272 -6.31 26.24 3.00
N PHE A 273 -7.34 25.50 3.46
CA PHE A 273 -7.54 24.10 3.09
C PHE A 273 -7.83 23.92 1.61
N THR A 274 -8.71 24.77 1.05
CA THR A 274 -9.04 24.75 -0.38
C THR A 274 -7.80 25.06 -1.25
N ASN A 275 -7.00 26.03 -0.85
CA ASN A 275 -5.73 26.33 -1.52
C ASN A 275 -4.72 25.19 -1.38
N TYR A 276 -4.64 24.57 -0.21
CA TYR A 276 -3.76 23.42 0.02
C TYR A 276 -4.15 22.21 -0.85
N LYS A 277 -5.46 21.99 -1.09
CA LYS A 277 -5.94 20.96 -2.01
C LYS A 277 -5.29 21.09 -3.39
N GLN A 278 -5.28 22.30 -3.97
CA GLN A 278 -4.67 22.54 -5.28
C GLN A 278 -3.16 22.22 -5.28
N VAL A 279 -2.44 22.63 -4.24
CA VAL A 279 -1.01 22.35 -4.09
C VAL A 279 -0.77 20.84 -3.95
N TYR A 280 -1.59 20.15 -3.17
CA TYR A 280 -1.49 18.71 -2.96
C TYR A 280 -1.74 17.92 -4.25
N GLU A 281 -2.79 18.30 -5.01
CA GLU A 281 -3.12 17.70 -6.31
C GLU A 281 -1.97 17.84 -7.31
N GLN A 282 -1.39 19.04 -7.41
CA GLN A 282 -0.23 19.28 -8.28
C GLN A 282 1.01 18.48 -7.86
N ALA A 283 1.31 18.47 -6.56
CA ALA A 283 2.48 17.75 -6.03
C ALA A 283 2.37 16.23 -6.20
N LYS A 284 1.15 15.68 -6.14
CA LYS A 284 0.86 14.25 -6.27
C LYS A 284 0.48 13.83 -7.69
N GLN A 285 0.28 14.80 -8.60
CA GLN A 285 -0.21 14.58 -9.98
C GLN A 285 -1.53 13.78 -10.01
N ILE A 286 -2.47 14.14 -9.12
CA ILE A 286 -3.80 13.55 -8.99
C ILE A 286 -4.84 14.64 -9.06
N ALA A 287 -6.10 14.26 -9.37
CA ALA A 287 -7.27 15.08 -9.17
C ALA A 287 -8.13 14.48 -8.06
N ILE A 288 -8.71 15.31 -7.21
CA ILE A 288 -9.66 14.93 -6.17
C ILE A 288 -10.94 15.71 -6.43
N ASP A 289 -12.02 15.01 -6.76
CA ASP A 289 -13.32 15.64 -6.98
C ASP A 289 -13.82 16.31 -5.69
N ASP A 290 -14.55 17.40 -5.83
CA ASP A 290 -15.14 18.08 -4.67
C ASP A 290 -16.35 17.32 -4.09
N GLU A 291 -16.89 16.37 -4.87
CA GLU A 291 -17.98 15.48 -4.49
C GLU A 291 -17.71 14.06 -4.98
N PHE A 292 -17.84 13.07 -4.12
CA PHE A 292 -17.72 11.64 -4.47
C PHE A 292 -18.35 10.76 -3.40
N ALA A 293 -18.71 9.51 -3.75
CA ALA A 293 -19.19 8.54 -2.78
C ALA A 293 -18.04 8.04 -1.89
N ILE A 294 -18.26 8.05 -0.58
CA ILE A 294 -17.24 7.62 0.40
C ILE A 294 -17.07 6.10 0.35
N HIS A 295 -15.83 5.65 0.23
CA HIS A 295 -15.49 4.23 0.21
C HIS A 295 -15.04 3.73 1.58
N ILE A 296 -15.89 2.94 2.26
CA ILE A 296 -15.69 2.50 3.65
C ILE A 296 -14.35 1.78 3.89
N SER A 297 -13.86 0.97 2.93
CA SER A 297 -12.58 0.28 3.14
C SER A 297 -11.37 1.23 3.12
N ALA A 298 -11.44 2.33 2.38
CA ALA A 298 -10.43 3.39 2.41
C ALA A 298 -10.44 4.11 3.77
N VAL A 299 -11.63 4.40 4.31
CA VAL A 299 -11.79 4.99 5.66
C VAL A 299 -11.15 4.10 6.72
N LYS A 300 -11.46 2.79 6.74
CA LYS A 300 -10.86 1.82 7.69
C LYS A 300 -9.34 1.73 7.58
N LYS A 301 -8.78 1.85 6.38
CA LYS A 301 -7.32 1.88 6.17
C LYS A 301 -6.71 3.14 6.78
N GLN A 302 -7.30 4.30 6.50
CA GLN A 302 -6.83 5.60 6.96
C GLN A 302 -7.01 5.82 8.47
N GLU A 303 -8.09 5.33 9.06
CA GLU A 303 -8.38 5.47 10.50
C GLU A 303 -7.19 5.04 11.37
N ARG A 304 -6.47 3.98 10.99
CA ARG A 304 -5.28 3.52 11.70
C ARG A 304 -4.13 4.54 11.74
N LEU A 305 -4.14 5.49 10.81
CA LEU A 305 -3.15 6.55 10.68
C LEU A 305 -3.55 7.84 11.42
N PHE A 306 -4.83 8.01 11.73
CA PHE A 306 -5.38 9.15 12.47
C PHE A 306 -5.27 8.92 13.99
N LYS A 307 -4.04 8.73 14.46
CA LYS A 307 -3.80 8.56 15.91
C LYS A 307 -3.80 9.90 16.61
N SER A 308 -4.78 10.13 17.44
CA SER A 308 -4.92 11.32 18.29
C SER A 308 -4.06 11.16 19.54
N ILE A 309 -2.75 11.41 19.40
CA ILE A 309 -1.81 11.28 20.51
C ILE A 309 -1.24 12.64 20.86
N LEU A 310 -1.50 13.08 22.07
CA LEU A 310 -0.82 14.22 22.67
C LEU A 310 0.48 13.73 23.32
N LYS A 311 1.61 14.08 22.69
CA LYS A 311 2.94 13.76 23.22
C LYS A 311 3.42 14.92 24.06
N LEU A 312 3.71 14.67 25.34
CA LEU A 312 4.23 15.64 26.29
C LEU A 312 5.62 15.20 26.73
N ASP A 313 6.62 15.87 26.23
CA ASP A 313 8.04 15.53 26.44
C ASP A 313 8.37 14.07 26.06
N LYS A 314 9.30 13.48 26.82
CA LYS A 314 9.65 12.04 26.71
C LYS A 314 8.81 11.17 27.66
N ASN A 315 7.99 11.77 28.54
CA ASN A 315 7.41 11.08 29.68
C ASN A 315 5.95 10.71 29.51
N PHE A 316 5.16 11.48 28.71
CA PHE A 316 3.73 11.30 28.64
C PHE A 316 3.23 11.21 27.22
N HIS A 317 2.43 10.18 26.94
CA HIS A 317 1.64 10.05 25.73
C HIS A 317 0.18 9.87 26.13
N VAL A 318 -0.65 10.86 25.81
CA VAL A 318 -2.09 10.84 26.11
C VAL A 318 -2.83 10.54 24.80
N TYR A 319 -3.61 9.46 24.80
CA TYR A 319 -4.48 9.10 23.69
C TYR A 319 -5.85 9.76 23.88
N ILE A 320 -6.29 10.55 22.89
CA ILE A 320 -7.53 11.30 22.95
C ILE A 320 -8.49 10.71 21.92
N HIS A 321 -9.58 10.10 22.36
CA HIS A 321 -10.58 9.46 21.51
C HIS A 321 -11.81 10.34 21.21
N GLY A 322 -11.83 11.58 21.72
CA GLY A 322 -12.94 12.54 21.58
C GLY A 322 -13.04 13.45 22.81
N ARG A 323 -14.13 14.20 22.93
CA ARG A 323 -14.45 15.02 24.11
C ARG A 323 -13.32 15.99 24.52
N LYS A 324 -12.91 16.86 23.57
CA LYS A 324 -11.89 17.90 23.87
C LYS A 324 -12.31 18.84 24.99
N ASP A 325 -13.61 18.98 25.19
CA ASP A 325 -14.21 19.77 26.30
C ASP A 325 -13.80 19.28 27.70
N LEU A 326 -13.34 18.03 27.80
CA LEU A 326 -12.79 17.43 29.02
C LEU A 326 -11.27 17.65 29.19
N ILE A 327 -10.64 18.45 28.30
CA ILE A 327 -9.19 18.68 28.31
C ILE A 327 -8.92 20.17 28.41
N GLU A 328 -8.26 20.58 29.47
CA GLU A 328 -7.87 21.96 29.74
C GLU A 328 -6.36 22.10 29.70
N LYS A 329 -5.84 23.07 28.93
CA LYS A 329 -4.40 23.40 28.87
C LYS A 329 -4.16 24.67 29.67
N GLY A 330 -3.12 24.67 30.50
CA GLY A 330 -2.74 25.84 31.28
C GLY A 330 -1.24 25.94 31.48
N TYR A 331 -0.85 27.02 32.16
CA TYR A 331 0.52 27.26 32.61
C TYR A 331 0.53 27.49 34.10
N ASP A 332 1.35 26.78 34.83
CA ASP A 332 1.56 26.91 36.27
C ASP A 332 2.76 27.83 36.50
N GLU A 333 2.49 29.07 36.89
CA GLU A 333 3.56 30.05 37.14
C GLU A 333 4.49 29.66 38.30
N MET A 334 3.98 28.97 39.31
CA MET A 334 4.79 28.52 40.45
C MET A 334 5.77 27.42 40.08
N LYS A 335 5.37 26.55 39.18
CA LYS A 335 6.23 25.45 38.67
C LYS A 335 7.00 25.82 37.42
N GLY A 336 6.63 26.92 36.74
CA GLY A 336 7.18 27.34 35.47
C GLY A 336 6.93 26.29 34.35
N LYS A 337 5.76 25.63 34.40
CA LYS A 337 5.47 24.49 33.46
C LYS A 337 4.06 24.58 32.91
N HIS A 338 3.92 24.16 31.66
CA HIS A 338 2.61 23.89 31.08
C HIS A 338 2.03 22.62 31.70
N PHE A 339 0.71 22.56 31.76
CA PHE A 339 -0.03 21.38 32.19
C PHE A 339 -1.24 21.13 31.31
N TYR A 340 -1.71 19.87 31.29
CA TYR A 340 -3.01 19.47 30.82
C TYR A 340 -3.78 18.87 31.98
N LYS A 341 -5.06 19.28 32.13
CA LYS A 341 -5.99 18.77 33.09
C LYS A 341 -7.05 17.98 32.36
N LEU A 342 -7.26 16.76 32.77
CA LEU A 342 -8.19 15.80 32.16
C LEU A 342 -9.34 15.57 33.13
N TYR A 343 -10.57 15.74 32.65
CA TYR A 343 -11.77 15.44 33.40
C TYR A 343 -12.33 14.11 32.91
N PHE A 344 -12.72 13.24 33.83
CA PHE A 344 -13.24 11.90 33.52
C PHE A 344 -14.30 11.52 34.57
N ASP A 345 -15.20 10.59 34.19
CA ASP A 345 -16.30 10.16 35.03
C ASP A 345 -15.92 8.96 35.90
N GLU A 346 -15.18 7.99 35.34
CA GLU A 346 -14.77 6.76 36.02
C GLU A 346 -13.33 6.37 35.65
N GLU A 347 -12.60 5.83 36.63
CA GLU A 347 -11.29 5.26 36.48
C GLU A 347 -11.43 3.73 36.30
N ALA A 348 -10.83 3.15 35.23
CA ALA A 348 -10.95 1.72 34.89
C ALA A 348 -9.83 0.87 35.55
#